data_3b0fa091988cda4896732a5c5d7e0eed
#
_entry.id   3b0fa091988cda4896732a5c5d7e0eed
#
_cell.length_a   1.000
_cell.length_b   1.000
_cell.length_c   1.000
_cell.angle_alpha   90.00
_cell.angle_beta   90.00
_cell.angle_gamma   90.00
#
_symmetry.space_group_name_H-M   'P 1'
#
loop_
_entity.id
_entity.type
_entity.pdbx_description
1 polymer ?
#
loop_
_entity_poly.entity_id
_entity_poly.type
_entity_poly.pdbx_seq_one_letter_code
_entity_poly.pdbx_strand_id
1 'polypeptide(L)'
;MWLISFLCWLVISFSLAALLKKIAQKERLSPLFCWAALTLPCAVFLPNFDVFTVTEVNFIWLNSSAQQQMQFVGEVAKQTTSQNGFNINWLLFGGLFIPSAYRLMRLTKRYRNAKTLIATGTPYHLSTVPCMVMPMNQSPFVIGFHKPTLVLPQYFMHLSKQQQDIILAHEEMHIANRDHFHTWLWLVLVEICWFNPAIKRLSELYVNAMEQRCDLQTISRHRYTPQDYANTLLLSIKLSQQGALNPFAAHFTGQTIKVADYKQRFTFIFSHAPVQIKKSLYVFSCALLIVVLAKGAISQVYAGQDKWQYPVANIDISSHYGHVTSFRKNRPHRGIDLVDAKGTSIVAAKTGKVIIADNKTMAAAFGKTIVIQHSNGWQSLYAHLDEISVTQGQWVKSGELIGKMGDSGKVTGTHLHFELAKDGQTVDPLIYLNEK
;
A
#
# COMPACT_ATOMS: atom_id res chain seq x y z
N MET A 1 6.99 1.70 10.05
CA MET A 1 5.63 1.33 9.57
C MET A 1 5.63 0.82 8.14
N TRP A 2 6.00 1.62 7.14
CA TRP A 2 5.96 1.24 5.71
C TRP A 2 6.68 -0.05 5.35
N LEU A 3 7.87 -0.31 5.90
CA LEU A 3 8.64 -1.53 5.61
C LEU A 3 7.92 -2.80 6.09
N ILE A 4 7.32 -2.78 7.26
CA ILE A 4 6.55 -3.92 7.81
C ILE A 4 5.32 -4.16 6.95
N SER A 5 4.55 -3.11 6.61
CA SER A 5 3.40 -3.21 5.71
C SER A 5 3.80 -3.75 4.34
N PHE A 6 4.94 -3.32 3.80
CA PHE A 6 5.47 -3.80 2.53
C PHE A 6 5.83 -5.29 2.58
N LEU A 7 6.52 -5.73 3.62
CA LEU A 7 6.85 -7.14 3.82
C LEU A 7 5.59 -8.00 4.00
N CYS A 8 4.63 -7.54 4.80
CA CYS A 8 3.34 -8.21 4.95
C CYS A 8 2.61 -8.35 3.61
N TRP A 9 2.58 -7.29 2.80
CA TRP A 9 1.97 -7.32 1.47
C TRP A 9 2.62 -8.36 0.55
N LEU A 10 3.97 -8.43 0.53
CA LEU A 10 4.70 -9.43 -0.25
C LEU A 10 4.36 -10.86 0.19
N VAL A 11 4.38 -11.13 1.50
CA VAL A 11 4.13 -12.47 2.06
C VAL A 11 2.68 -12.88 1.78
N ILE A 12 1.71 -12.01 2.03
CA ILE A 12 0.28 -12.30 1.80
C ILE A 12 0.02 -12.56 0.32
N SER A 13 0.53 -11.70 -0.58
CA SER A 13 0.37 -11.86 -2.03
C SER A 13 0.95 -13.19 -2.52
N PHE A 14 2.13 -13.56 -2.01
CA PHE A 14 2.80 -14.81 -2.39
C PHE A 14 2.04 -16.04 -1.89
N SER A 15 1.55 -16.01 -0.65
CA SER A 15 0.77 -17.10 -0.04
C SER A 15 -0.55 -17.30 -0.78
N LEU A 16 -1.24 -16.21 -1.13
CA LEU A 16 -2.47 -16.26 -1.93
C LEU A 16 -2.23 -16.81 -3.34
N ALA A 17 -1.14 -16.39 -4.00
CA ALA A 17 -0.79 -16.92 -5.32
C ALA A 17 -0.50 -18.43 -5.27
N ALA A 18 0.17 -18.91 -4.22
CA ALA A 18 0.43 -20.33 -4.02
C ALA A 18 -0.86 -21.12 -3.76
N LEU A 19 -1.77 -20.59 -2.95
CA LEU A 19 -3.07 -21.19 -2.67
C LEU A 19 -3.95 -21.24 -3.93
N LEU A 20 -4.05 -20.14 -4.66
CA LEU A 20 -4.81 -20.09 -5.93
C LEU A 20 -4.26 -21.07 -6.96
N LYS A 21 -2.94 -21.26 -7.02
CA LYS A 21 -2.33 -22.26 -7.89
C LYS A 21 -2.78 -23.68 -7.55
N LYS A 22 -2.84 -24.05 -6.25
CA LYS A 22 -3.35 -25.37 -5.81
C LYS A 22 -4.81 -25.56 -6.18
N ILE A 23 -5.64 -24.52 -6.04
CA ILE A 23 -7.06 -24.57 -6.42
C ILE A 23 -7.19 -24.69 -7.93
N ALA A 24 -6.44 -23.90 -8.71
CA ALA A 24 -6.48 -23.92 -10.18
C ALA A 24 -6.15 -25.28 -10.78
N GLN A 25 -5.36 -26.11 -10.09
CA GLN A 25 -5.05 -27.48 -10.55
C GLN A 25 -6.27 -28.41 -10.51
N LYS A 26 -7.23 -28.16 -9.64
CA LYS A 26 -8.40 -29.01 -9.41
C LYS A 26 -9.71 -28.40 -9.91
N GLU A 27 -9.78 -27.08 -9.97
CA GLU A 27 -11.00 -26.32 -10.19
C GLU A 27 -10.76 -25.15 -11.14
N ARG A 28 -11.83 -24.69 -11.77
CA ARG A 28 -11.78 -23.49 -12.62
C ARG A 28 -11.77 -22.24 -11.76
N LEU A 29 -10.79 -21.38 -11.99
CA LEU A 29 -10.71 -20.09 -11.32
C LEU A 29 -11.37 -18.99 -12.15
N SER A 30 -12.02 -18.03 -11.47
CA SER A 30 -12.36 -16.76 -12.10
C SER A 30 -11.13 -15.84 -12.15
N PRO A 31 -10.88 -15.11 -13.25
CA PRO A 31 -9.81 -14.11 -13.33
C PRO A 31 -9.84 -13.06 -12.21
N LEU A 32 -11.04 -12.77 -11.67
CA LEU A 32 -11.24 -11.82 -10.55
C LEU A 32 -10.45 -12.20 -9.30
N PHE A 33 -10.19 -13.49 -9.06
CA PHE A 33 -9.41 -13.91 -7.88
C PHE A 33 -7.94 -13.55 -7.98
N CYS A 34 -7.38 -13.51 -9.20
CA CYS A 34 -6.02 -13.05 -9.42
C CYS A 34 -5.89 -11.55 -9.14
N TRP A 35 -6.89 -10.76 -9.55
CA TRP A 35 -6.99 -9.34 -9.22
C TRP A 35 -7.08 -9.13 -7.71
N ALA A 36 -7.98 -9.86 -7.06
CA ALA A 36 -8.16 -9.78 -5.62
C ALA A 36 -6.90 -10.17 -4.84
N ALA A 37 -6.20 -11.24 -5.24
CA ALA A 37 -4.97 -11.67 -4.60
C ALA A 37 -3.82 -10.65 -4.69
N LEU A 38 -3.84 -9.79 -5.70
CA LEU A 38 -2.85 -8.72 -5.84
C LEU A 38 -3.28 -7.44 -5.11
N THR A 39 -4.56 -7.06 -5.22
CA THR A 39 -5.05 -5.76 -4.74
C THR A 39 -5.48 -5.76 -3.28
N LEU A 40 -6.11 -6.83 -2.79
CA LEU A 40 -6.55 -6.92 -1.40
C LEU A 40 -5.43 -6.71 -0.38
N PRO A 41 -4.24 -7.34 -0.55
CA PRO A 41 -3.16 -7.10 0.40
C PRO A 41 -2.68 -5.65 0.44
N CYS A 42 -2.98 -4.83 -0.60
CA CYS A 42 -2.70 -3.39 -0.59
C CYS A 42 -3.47 -2.66 0.52
N ALA A 43 -4.54 -3.24 1.06
CA ALA A 43 -5.27 -2.68 2.20
C ALA A 43 -4.40 -2.52 3.46
N VAL A 44 -3.28 -3.26 3.56
CA VAL A 44 -2.28 -3.08 4.63
C VAL A 44 -1.62 -1.70 4.59
N PHE A 45 -1.59 -1.06 3.40
CA PHE A 45 -1.04 0.28 3.24
C PHE A 45 -2.03 1.41 3.51
N LEU A 46 -3.34 1.09 3.62
CA LEU A 46 -4.31 2.11 3.96
C LEU A 46 -3.94 2.69 5.33
N PRO A 47 -3.84 4.02 5.46
CA PRO A 47 -3.57 4.63 6.76
C PRO A 47 -4.64 4.15 7.75
N ASN A 48 -4.24 3.87 8.98
CA ASN A 48 -5.19 3.86 10.06
C ASN A 48 -5.80 5.26 10.05
N PHE A 49 -7.11 5.36 9.95
CA PHE A 49 -7.84 6.63 9.86
C PHE A 49 -7.76 7.48 11.15
N ASP A 50 -6.78 7.24 12.01
CA ASP A 50 -6.31 8.25 12.95
C ASP A 50 -5.57 9.30 12.12
N VAL A 51 -6.38 10.09 11.43
CA VAL A 51 -5.91 11.30 10.78
C VAL A 51 -5.22 12.09 11.89
N PHE A 52 -3.90 12.29 11.76
CA PHE A 52 -3.24 13.42 12.38
C PHE A 52 -3.95 14.66 11.80
N THR A 53 -5.11 14.98 12.33
CA THR A 53 -5.62 16.32 12.23
C THR A 53 -4.58 17.14 12.98
N VAL A 54 -3.79 17.86 12.24
CA VAL A 54 -3.09 19.04 12.75
C VAL A 54 -4.23 20.01 13.05
N THR A 55 -4.94 19.76 14.18
CA THR A 55 -5.75 20.77 14.82
C THR A 55 -4.78 21.89 15.14
N GLU A 56 -5.17 23.09 14.84
CA GLU A 56 -4.40 24.29 15.14
C GLU A 56 -3.79 24.12 16.53
N VAL A 57 -2.45 24.18 16.61
CA VAL A 57 -1.72 23.96 17.87
C VAL A 57 -1.97 25.18 18.73
N ASN A 58 -3.01 25.14 19.56
CA ASN A 58 -3.25 26.17 20.55
C ASN A 58 -2.20 26.07 21.65
N PHE A 59 -1.19 26.91 21.58
CA PHE A 59 -0.12 27.00 22.58
C PHE A 59 -0.60 27.73 23.83
N ILE A 60 -1.05 26.99 24.83
CA ILE A 60 -1.58 27.53 26.09
C ILE A 60 -0.50 28.24 26.91
N TRP A 61 0.77 27.85 26.71
CA TRP A 61 1.89 28.30 27.52
C TRP A 61 2.60 29.54 26.98
N LEU A 62 2.25 30.01 25.78
CA LEU A 62 2.90 31.13 25.13
C LEU A 62 2.22 32.46 25.45
N ASN A 63 3.00 33.51 25.71
CA ASN A 63 2.47 34.88 25.72
C ASN A 63 2.02 35.29 24.31
N SER A 64 1.09 36.24 24.22
CA SER A 64 0.47 36.65 22.92
C SER A 64 1.48 37.06 21.85
N SER A 65 2.60 37.66 22.22
CA SER A 65 3.73 38.00 21.31
C SER A 65 4.48 36.76 20.80
N ALA A 66 4.63 35.73 21.62
CA ALA A 66 5.28 34.47 21.25
C ALA A 66 4.33 33.59 20.41
N GLN A 67 3.00 33.70 20.59
CA GLN A 67 2.02 33.02 19.73
C GLN A 67 2.10 33.51 18.28
N GLN A 68 2.23 34.83 18.06
CA GLN A 68 2.41 35.41 16.72
C GLN A 68 3.74 34.99 16.07
N GLN A 69 4.84 34.96 16.83
CA GLN A 69 6.14 34.49 16.34
C GLN A 69 6.11 32.99 15.99
N MET A 70 5.40 32.17 16.77
CA MET A 70 5.30 30.72 16.48
C MET A 70 4.38 30.40 15.31
N GLN A 71 3.31 31.17 15.07
CA GLN A 71 2.53 31.07 13.84
C GLN A 71 3.39 31.39 12.62
N PHE A 72 4.21 32.44 12.69
CA PHE A 72 5.17 32.81 11.64
C PHE A 72 6.24 31.72 11.45
N VAL A 73 6.80 31.18 12.55
CA VAL A 73 7.75 30.06 12.51
C VAL A 73 7.10 28.76 12.00
N GLY A 74 5.84 28.53 12.32
CA GLY A 74 5.06 27.40 11.78
C GLY A 74 4.85 27.49 10.26
N GLU A 75 4.61 28.69 9.72
CA GLU A 75 4.56 28.93 8.27
C GLU A 75 5.94 28.84 7.62
N VAL A 76 6.97 29.40 8.23
CA VAL A 76 8.36 29.30 7.76
C VAL A 76 8.88 27.85 7.90
N ALA A 77 8.53 27.12 8.95
CA ALA A 77 8.85 25.69 9.08
C ALA A 77 8.12 24.81 8.05
N LYS A 78 6.91 25.16 7.63
CA LYS A 78 6.27 24.54 6.45
C LYS A 78 7.07 24.79 5.18
N GLN A 79 7.73 25.93 5.04
CA GLN A 79 8.60 26.25 3.89
C GLN A 79 10.00 25.66 4.04
N THR A 80 10.56 25.53 5.26
CA THR A 80 11.94 25.06 5.48
C THR A 80 12.06 23.55 5.74
N THR A 81 11.00 22.82 6.05
CA THR A 81 11.01 21.34 5.99
C THR A 81 11.17 20.79 4.57
N SER A 82 11.24 21.67 3.57
CA SER A 82 11.69 21.39 2.22
C SER A 82 13.23 21.27 2.06
N GLN A 83 14.05 21.55 3.08
CA GLN A 83 15.50 21.49 2.93
C GLN A 83 16.17 20.48 3.87
N ASN A 84 16.72 19.42 3.23
CA ASN A 84 17.95 18.71 3.61
C ASN A 84 17.94 17.79 4.84
N GLY A 85 16.98 16.86 4.88
CA GLY A 85 17.29 15.53 5.42
C GLY A 85 17.17 14.52 4.30
N PHE A 86 18.26 13.90 3.87
CA PHE A 86 18.27 12.83 2.87
C PHE A 86 17.47 11.65 3.45
N ASN A 87 16.16 11.67 3.25
CA ASN A 87 15.26 10.70 3.85
C ASN A 87 15.41 9.41 3.06
N ILE A 88 15.92 8.35 3.69
CA ILE A 88 16.11 7.02 3.09
C ILE A 88 14.84 6.53 2.38
N ASN A 89 13.67 7.03 2.77
CA ASN A 89 12.42 6.74 2.09
C ASN A 89 12.43 7.23 0.64
N TRP A 90 13.08 8.35 0.31
CA TRP A 90 13.20 8.83 -1.08
C TRP A 90 14.07 7.92 -1.94
N LEU A 91 15.12 7.30 -1.36
CA LEU A 91 15.91 6.27 -2.06
C LEU A 91 15.07 5.03 -2.35
N LEU A 92 14.29 4.57 -1.37
CA LEU A 92 13.39 3.42 -1.55
C LEU A 92 12.29 3.73 -2.57
N PHE A 93 11.66 4.92 -2.50
CA PHE A 93 10.69 5.36 -3.49
C PHE A 93 11.31 5.50 -4.87
N GLY A 94 12.49 6.14 -5.00
CA GLY A 94 13.21 6.27 -6.26
C GLY A 94 13.60 4.91 -6.84
N GLY A 95 14.09 4.00 -6.00
CA GLY A 95 14.47 2.64 -6.38
C GLY A 95 13.32 1.78 -6.91
N LEU A 96 12.08 2.02 -6.45
CA LEU A 96 10.89 1.33 -6.94
C LEU A 96 10.20 2.09 -8.08
N PHE A 97 10.11 3.41 -7.99
CA PHE A 97 9.37 4.23 -8.94
C PHE A 97 10.07 4.39 -10.29
N ILE A 98 11.39 4.63 -10.29
CA ILE A 98 12.15 4.85 -11.55
C ILE A 98 12.11 3.60 -12.45
N PRO A 99 12.39 2.37 -11.95
CA PRO A 99 12.25 1.17 -12.77
C PRO A 99 10.82 0.93 -13.24
N SER A 100 9.81 1.19 -12.39
CA SER A 100 8.40 1.05 -12.76
C SER A 100 8.01 2.02 -13.87
N ALA A 101 8.43 3.29 -13.80
CA ALA A 101 8.19 4.29 -14.83
C ALA A 101 8.88 3.91 -16.16
N TYR A 102 10.12 3.45 -16.12
CA TYR A 102 10.83 2.94 -17.30
C TYR A 102 10.11 1.75 -17.93
N ARG A 103 9.64 0.80 -17.12
CA ARG A 103 8.91 -0.38 -17.59
C ARG A 103 7.58 0.00 -18.22
N LEU A 104 6.82 0.93 -17.63
CA LEU A 104 5.59 1.48 -18.20
C LEU A 104 5.85 2.20 -19.53
N MET A 105 6.88 3.00 -19.62
CA MET A 105 7.28 3.65 -20.88
C MET A 105 7.63 2.59 -21.96
N ARG A 106 8.34 1.55 -21.61
CA ARG A 106 8.65 0.42 -22.49
C ARG A 106 7.38 -0.34 -22.92
N LEU A 107 6.43 -0.57 -22.01
CA LEU A 107 5.13 -1.17 -22.33
C LEU A 107 4.36 -0.31 -23.34
N THR A 108 4.26 1.00 -23.11
CA THR A 108 3.59 1.95 -24.00
C THR A 108 4.26 1.97 -25.38
N LYS A 109 5.58 1.99 -25.45
CA LYS A 109 6.33 1.93 -26.72
C LYS A 109 6.04 0.63 -27.48
N ARG A 110 6.03 -0.52 -26.79
CA ARG A 110 5.69 -1.82 -27.39
C ARG A 110 4.27 -1.82 -27.93
N TYR A 111 3.30 -1.30 -27.17
CA TYR A 111 1.92 -1.20 -27.60
C TYR A 111 1.77 -0.34 -28.86
N ARG A 112 2.42 0.82 -28.91
CA ARG A 112 2.41 1.71 -30.11
C ARG A 112 3.02 1.00 -31.32
N ASN A 113 4.17 0.34 -31.18
CA ASN A 113 4.82 -0.39 -32.25
C ASN A 113 3.95 -1.56 -32.79
N ALA A 114 3.29 -2.30 -31.87
CA ALA A 114 2.38 -3.36 -32.28
C ALA A 114 1.19 -2.80 -33.07
N LYS A 115 0.61 -1.68 -32.61
CA LYS A 115 -0.51 -1.03 -33.30
C LYS A 115 -0.12 -0.53 -34.71
N THR A 116 1.06 0.08 -34.87
CA THR A 116 1.57 0.49 -36.18
C THR A 116 1.80 -0.70 -37.10
N LEU A 117 2.35 -1.81 -36.59
CA LEU A 117 2.53 -3.02 -37.37
C LEU A 117 1.21 -3.61 -37.83
N ILE A 118 0.21 -3.71 -36.93
CA ILE A 118 -1.10 -4.25 -37.25
C ILE A 118 -1.82 -3.42 -38.32
N ALA A 119 -1.59 -2.10 -38.34
CA ALA A 119 -2.15 -1.21 -39.35
C ALA A 119 -1.64 -1.50 -40.77
N THR A 120 -0.54 -2.25 -40.95
CA THR A 120 -0.01 -2.69 -42.24
C THR A 120 -0.66 -3.98 -42.74
N GLY A 121 -1.48 -4.65 -41.93
CA GLY A 121 -2.19 -5.86 -42.29
C GLY A 121 -3.28 -5.65 -43.34
N THR A 122 -3.79 -6.73 -43.91
CA THR A 122 -4.90 -6.67 -44.87
C THR A 122 -6.24 -6.68 -44.10
N PRO A 123 -7.15 -5.71 -44.34
CA PRO A 123 -8.45 -5.70 -43.68
C PRO A 123 -9.30 -6.90 -44.10
N TYR A 124 -10.04 -7.48 -43.13
CA TYR A 124 -10.90 -8.60 -43.35
C TYR A 124 -12.33 -8.33 -42.82
N HIS A 125 -13.32 -8.46 -43.70
CA HIS A 125 -14.71 -8.05 -43.42
C HIS A 125 -15.64 -9.24 -43.14
N LEU A 126 -15.40 -9.98 -42.08
CA LEU A 126 -16.27 -11.10 -41.71
C LEU A 126 -16.92 -10.99 -40.31
N SER A 127 -16.56 -10.00 -39.53
CA SER A 127 -17.00 -9.81 -38.15
C SER A 127 -17.56 -8.41 -37.97
N THR A 128 -18.38 -8.25 -36.93
CA THR A 128 -18.87 -6.92 -36.46
C THR A 128 -17.76 -6.05 -35.90
N VAL A 129 -16.58 -6.62 -35.74
CA VAL A 129 -15.38 -5.96 -35.18
C VAL A 129 -14.34 -5.80 -36.29
N PRO A 130 -13.57 -4.70 -36.31
CA PRO A 130 -12.45 -4.53 -37.25
C PRO A 130 -11.46 -5.70 -37.13
N CYS A 131 -11.26 -6.40 -38.27
CA CYS A 131 -10.34 -7.53 -38.35
C CYS A 131 -9.20 -7.22 -39.32
N MET A 132 -8.00 -7.63 -38.95
CA MET A 132 -6.79 -7.49 -39.76
C MET A 132 -6.12 -8.86 -39.91
N VAL A 133 -5.82 -9.26 -41.13
CA VAL A 133 -5.04 -10.48 -41.41
C VAL A 133 -3.56 -10.07 -41.53
N MET A 134 -2.74 -10.78 -40.79
CA MET A 134 -1.29 -10.53 -40.75
C MET A 134 -0.50 -11.75 -41.24
N PRO A 135 0.62 -11.57 -41.95
CA PRO A 135 1.52 -12.65 -42.39
C PRO A 135 2.35 -13.16 -41.19
N MET A 136 1.67 -13.66 -40.17
CA MET A 136 2.27 -14.19 -38.95
C MET A 136 1.71 -15.58 -38.63
N ASN A 137 2.53 -16.42 -38.00
CA ASN A 137 2.12 -17.76 -37.56
C ASN A 137 1.93 -17.76 -36.02
N GLN A 138 1.01 -16.92 -35.54
CA GLN A 138 0.67 -16.85 -34.12
C GLN A 138 -0.82 -17.19 -33.94
N SER A 139 -1.23 -17.50 -32.72
CA SER A 139 -2.64 -17.61 -32.42
C SER A 139 -3.35 -16.27 -32.67
N PRO A 140 -4.61 -16.28 -33.10
CA PRO A 140 -5.45 -15.07 -33.15
C PRO A 140 -5.41 -14.34 -31.81
N PHE A 141 -5.61 -13.03 -31.83
CA PHE A 141 -5.68 -12.23 -30.59
C PHE A 141 -6.40 -10.92 -30.83
N VAL A 142 -6.88 -10.30 -29.74
CA VAL A 142 -7.52 -8.98 -29.75
C VAL A 142 -6.58 -7.94 -29.15
N ILE A 143 -6.45 -6.81 -29.86
CA ILE A 143 -5.69 -5.65 -29.40
C ILE A 143 -6.55 -4.38 -29.43
N GLY A 144 -6.28 -3.45 -28.54
CA GLY A 144 -6.95 -2.15 -28.46
C GLY A 144 -7.56 -1.91 -27.10
N PHE A 145 -7.49 -0.68 -26.61
CA PHE A 145 -8.03 -0.31 -25.30
C PHE A 145 -9.53 0.04 -25.39
N HIS A 146 -9.89 0.99 -26.25
CA HIS A 146 -11.28 1.42 -26.45
C HIS A 146 -11.92 0.80 -27.70
N LYS A 147 -11.12 0.61 -28.75
CA LYS A 147 -11.57 0.04 -30.01
C LYS A 147 -10.81 -1.26 -30.26
N PRO A 148 -11.41 -2.40 -29.89
CA PRO A 148 -10.78 -3.69 -30.10
C PRO A 148 -10.62 -3.96 -31.59
N THR A 149 -9.47 -4.46 -32.00
CA THR A 149 -9.17 -4.94 -33.35
C THR A 149 -8.76 -6.40 -33.24
N LEU A 150 -9.42 -7.27 -33.97
CA LEU A 150 -9.09 -8.68 -34.04
C LEU A 150 -7.96 -8.87 -35.04
N VAL A 151 -6.91 -9.57 -34.62
CA VAL A 151 -5.76 -9.89 -35.46
C VAL A 151 -5.77 -11.38 -35.76
N LEU A 152 -5.89 -11.69 -37.05
CA LEU A 152 -5.97 -13.06 -37.57
C LEU A 152 -4.63 -13.41 -38.26
N PRO A 153 -4.08 -14.60 -38.04
CA PRO A 153 -2.90 -15.07 -38.77
C PRO A 153 -3.29 -15.50 -40.19
N GLN A 154 -2.31 -15.50 -41.09
CA GLN A 154 -2.56 -15.87 -42.50
C GLN A 154 -3.10 -17.30 -42.65
N TYR A 155 -2.67 -18.25 -41.80
CA TYR A 155 -3.19 -19.63 -41.86
C TYR A 155 -4.71 -19.75 -41.64
N PHE A 156 -5.31 -18.74 -40.95
CA PHE A 156 -6.76 -18.70 -40.73
C PHE A 156 -7.56 -18.81 -42.02
N MET A 157 -7.05 -18.23 -43.11
CA MET A 157 -7.69 -18.25 -44.43
C MET A 157 -7.74 -19.65 -45.07
N HIS A 158 -6.90 -20.59 -44.61
CA HIS A 158 -6.82 -21.97 -45.13
C HIS A 158 -7.61 -22.99 -44.28
N LEU A 159 -8.26 -22.52 -43.21
CA LEU A 159 -9.09 -23.36 -42.36
C LEU A 159 -10.46 -23.59 -42.96
N SER A 160 -11.10 -24.70 -42.59
CA SER A 160 -12.50 -24.95 -42.95
C SER A 160 -13.41 -23.89 -42.36
N LYS A 161 -14.57 -23.64 -42.95
CA LYS A 161 -15.54 -22.65 -42.48
C LYS A 161 -15.92 -22.87 -41.00
N GLN A 162 -16.18 -24.11 -40.60
CA GLN A 162 -16.49 -24.47 -39.22
C GLN A 162 -15.35 -24.12 -38.26
N GLN A 163 -14.10 -24.36 -38.64
CA GLN A 163 -12.95 -24.02 -37.84
C GLN A 163 -12.76 -22.50 -37.71
N GLN A 164 -12.98 -21.75 -38.80
CA GLN A 164 -12.97 -20.30 -38.79
C GLN A 164 -14.05 -19.76 -37.85
N ASP A 165 -15.27 -20.27 -37.92
CA ASP A 165 -16.39 -19.83 -37.07
C ASP A 165 -16.12 -20.12 -35.59
N ILE A 166 -15.52 -21.25 -35.24
CA ILE A 166 -15.11 -21.58 -33.85
C ILE A 166 -14.05 -20.58 -33.33
N ILE A 167 -13.02 -20.28 -34.13
CA ILE A 167 -11.98 -19.34 -33.74
C ILE A 167 -12.54 -17.92 -33.57
N LEU A 168 -13.36 -17.47 -34.53
CA LEU A 168 -13.99 -16.15 -34.43
C LEU A 168 -14.90 -16.06 -33.20
N ALA A 169 -15.72 -17.07 -32.93
CA ALA A 169 -16.58 -17.11 -31.76
C ALA A 169 -15.77 -17.04 -30.43
N HIS A 170 -14.59 -17.67 -30.38
CA HIS A 170 -13.72 -17.59 -29.23
C HIS A 170 -13.16 -16.18 -29.04
N GLU A 171 -12.65 -15.55 -30.08
CA GLU A 171 -12.11 -14.19 -30.03
C GLU A 171 -13.20 -13.13 -29.75
N GLU A 172 -14.40 -13.31 -30.31
CA GLU A 172 -15.56 -12.46 -30.01
C GLU A 172 -15.95 -12.56 -28.53
N MET A 173 -15.77 -13.73 -27.90
CA MET A 173 -16.02 -13.90 -26.47
C MET A 173 -15.02 -13.08 -25.60
N HIS A 174 -13.75 -12.99 -26.00
CA HIS A 174 -12.79 -12.09 -25.35
C HIS A 174 -13.22 -10.63 -25.45
N ILE A 175 -13.77 -10.23 -26.60
CA ILE A 175 -14.28 -8.86 -26.81
C ILE A 175 -15.53 -8.62 -25.94
N ALA A 176 -16.47 -9.54 -25.93
CA ALA A 176 -17.69 -9.45 -25.12
C ALA A 176 -17.39 -9.36 -23.61
N ASN A 177 -16.38 -10.08 -23.15
CA ASN A 177 -15.89 -10.04 -21.78
C ASN A 177 -15.01 -8.83 -21.46
N ARG A 178 -14.68 -7.98 -22.44
CA ARG A 178 -13.72 -6.87 -22.35
C ARG A 178 -12.33 -7.32 -21.88
N ASP A 179 -11.90 -8.50 -22.24
CA ASP A 179 -10.63 -9.09 -21.80
C ASP A 179 -9.42 -8.27 -22.26
N HIS A 180 -9.49 -7.67 -23.47
CA HIS A 180 -8.48 -6.74 -23.99
C HIS A 180 -8.23 -5.55 -23.05
N PHE A 181 -9.30 -4.99 -22.44
CA PHE A 181 -9.20 -3.91 -21.46
C PHE A 181 -8.62 -4.39 -20.13
N HIS A 182 -9.17 -5.48 -19.58
CA HIS A 182 -8.71 -6.06 -18.31
C HIS A 182 -7.27 -6.55 -18.39
N THR A 183 -6.86 -7.14 -19.49
CA THR A 183 -5.47 -7.57 -19.72
C THR A 183 -4.53 -6.39 -19.80
N TRP A 184 -4.93 -5.28 -20.42
CA TRP A 184 -4.11 -4.07 -20.45
C TRP A 184 -3.90 -3.49 -19.05
N LEU A 185 -4.96 -3.36 -18.25
CA LEU A 185 -4.85 -2.94 -16.85
C LEU A 185 -3.97 -3.90 -16.04
N TRP A 186 -4.11 -5.20 -16.27
CA TRP A 186 -3.29 -6.22 -15.62
C TRP A 186 -1.80 -6.03 -15.95
N LEU A 187 -1.47 -5.80 -17.21
CA LEU A 187 -0.09 -5.52 -17.64
C LEU A 187 0.49 -4.27 -16.99
N VAL A 188 -0.28 -3.21 -16.87
CA VAL A 188 0.14 -2.00 -16.15
C VAL A 188 0.48 -2.33 -14.69
N LEU A 189 -0.37 -3.09 -14.00
CA LEU A 189 -0.11 -3.52 -12.62
C LEU A 189 1.14 -4.42 -12.52
N VAL A 190 1.34 -5.33 -13.47
CA VAL A 190 2.54 -6.18 -13.55
C VAL A 190 3.81 -5.33 -13.66
N GLU A 191 3.78 -4.28 -14.47
CA GLU A 191 4.94 -3.41 -14.65
C GLU A 191 5.19 -2.49 -13.44
N ILE A 192 4.14 -2.10 -12.70
CA ILE A 192 4.26 -1.36 -11.44
C ILE A 192 4.76 -2.26 -10.32
N CYS A 193 4.20 -3.47 -10.19
CA CYS A 193 4.49 -4.41 -9.09
C CYS A 193 5.59 -5.40 -9.44
N TRP A 194 6.50 -5.07 -10.36
CA TRP A 194 7.56 -5.94 -10.89
C TRP A 194 8.43 -6.62 -9.81
N PHE A 195 8.59 -5.96 -8.68
CA PHE A 195 9.37 -6.43 -7.53
C PHE A 195 8.62 -7.47 -6.67
N ASN A 196 7.32 -7.67 -6.89
CA ASN A 196 6.55 -8.65 -6.14
C ASN A 196 6.71 -10.05 -6.78
N PRO A 197 7.30 -11.05 -6.08
CA PRO A 197 7.53 -12.38 -6.64
C PRO A 197 6.24 -13.15 -6.96
N ALA A 198 5.10 -12.74 -6.36
CA ALA A 198 3.80 -13.34 -6.66
C ALA A 198 3.28 -12.97 -8.05
N ILE A 199 3.71 -11.82 -8.62
CA ILE A 199 3.12 -11.26 -9.84
C ILE A 199 3.23 -12.23 -11.04
N LYS A 200 4.37 -12.90 -11.17
CA LYS A 200 4.56 -13.87 -12.26
C LYS A 200 3.58 -15.04 -12.16
N ARG A 201 3.41 -15.59 -10.95
CA ARG A 201 2.46 -16.70 -10.71
C ARG A 201 1.01 -16.27 -10.93
N LEU A 202 0.65 -15.10 -10.43
CA LEU A 202 -0.70 -14.55 -10.61
C LEU A 202 -1.00 -14.26 -12.07
N SER A 203 -0.01 -13.83 -12.87
CA SER A 203 -0.18 -13.59 -14.30
C SER A 203 -0.43 -14.89 -15.07
N GLU A 204 0.31 -15.96 -14.76
CA GLU A 204 0.07 -17.29 -15.36
C GLU A 204 -1.36 -17.78 -15.04
N LEU A 205 -1.78 -17.65 -13.77
CA LEU A 205 -3.13 -18.02 -13.34
C LEU A 205 -4.23 -17.18 -13.98
N TYR A 206 -3.99 -15.87 -14.10
CA TYR A 206 -4.93 -14.93 -14.70
C TYR A 206 -5.23 -15.27 -16.16
N VAL A 207 -4.17 -15.47 -16.98
CA VAL A 207 -4.32 -15.83 -18.39
C VAL A 207 -5.05 -17.17 -18.53
N ASN A 208 -4.63 -18.20 -17.78
CA ASN A 208 -5.28 -19.51 -17.83
C ASN A 208 -6.75 -19.47 -17.42
N ALA A 209 -7.10 -18.71 -16.38
CA ALA A 209 -8.48 -18.54 -15.94
C ALA A 209 -9.34 -17.80 -16.98
N MET A 210 -8.76 -16.81 -17.65
CA MET A 210 -9.41 -16.05 -18.72
C MET A 210 -9.72 -16.95 -19.93
N GLU A 211 -8.72 -17.71 -20.39
CA GLU A 211 -8.87 -18.65 -21.51
C GLU A 211 -9.92 -19.72 -21.21
N GLN A 212 -9.86 -20.38 -20.04
CA GLN A 212 -10.82 -21.39 -19.62
C GLN A 212 -12.26 -20.84 -19.55
N ARG A 213 -12.43 -19.59 -19.12
CA ARG A 213 -13.73 -18.94 -19.12
C ARG A 213 -14.25 -18.75 -20.54
N CYS A 214 -13.42 -18.24 -21.46
CA CYS A 214 -13.79 -18.02 -22.85
C CYS A 214 -14.10 -19.34 -23.59
N ASP A 215 -13.29 -20.38 -23.38
CA ASP A 215 -13.54 -21.72 -23.95
C ASP A 215 -14.95 -22.21 -23.61
N LEU A 216 -15.32 -22.14 -22.33
CA LEU A 216 -16.61 -22.60 -21.87
C LEU A 216 -17.79 -21.78 -22.40
N GLN A 217 -17.64 -20.46 -22.37
CA GLN A 217 -18.68 -19.55 -22.85
C GLN A 217 -18.90 -19.73 -24.34
N THR A 218 -17.83 -19.94 -25.11
CA THR A 218 -17.92 -20.20 -26.55
C THR A 218 -18.65 -21.49 -26.83
N ILE A 219 -18.24 -22.59 -26.17
CA ILE A 219 -18.89 -23.89 -26.35
C ILE A 219 -20.39 -23.83 -25.98
N SER A 220 -20.72 -23.24 -24.83
CA SER A 220 -22.09 -23.19 -24.33
C SER A 220 -22.99 -22.26 -25.18
N ARG A 221 -22.48 -21.11 -25.60
CA ARG A 221 -23.25 -20.09 -26.33
C ARG A 221 -23.55 -20.49 -27.76
N HIS A 222 -22.55 -21.08 -28.43
CA HIS A 222 -22.66 -21.48 -29.85
C HIS A 222 -23.02 -22.96 -30.03
N ARG A 223 -23.18 -23.69 -28.92
CA ARG A 223 -23.53 -25.13 -28.91
C ARG A 223 -22.59 -26.01 -29.74
N TYR A 224 -21.29 -25.63 -29.78
CA TYR A 224 -20.28 -26.48 -30.40
C TYR A 224 -20.08 -27.76 -29.58
N THR A 225 -19.74 -28.87 -30.29
CA THR A 225 -19.32 -30.06 -29.56
C THR A 225 -17.95 -29.81 -28.91
N PRO A 226 -17.71 -30.30 -27.68
CA PRO A 226 -16.38 -30.19 -27.04
C PRO A 226 -15.27 -30.76 -27.94
N GLN A 227 -15.57 -31.75 -28.73
CA GLN A 227 -14.64 -32.44 -29.65
C GLN A 227 -14.20 -31.51 -30.80
N ASP A 228 -15.14 -30.90 -31.50
CA ASP A 228 -14.87 -30.02 -32.65
C ASP A 228 -14.09 -28.78 -32.18
N TYR A 229 -14.49 -28.23 -31.02
CA TYR A 229 -13.82 -27.12 -30.39
C TYR A 229 -12.36 -27.47 -30.03
N ALA A 230 -12.15 -28.59 -29.34
CA ALA A 230 -10.83 -29.06 -28.95
C ALA A 230 -9.90 -29.34 -30.15
N ASN A 231 -10.46 -29.99 -31.21
CA ASN A 231 -9.71 -30.27 -32.44
C ASN A 231 -9.29 -28.97 -33.14
N THR A 232 -10.17 -27.98 -33.22
CA THR A 232 -9.87 -26.67 -33.80
C THR A 232 -8.81 -25.91 -32.98
N LEU A 233 -8.94 -25.91 -31.67
CA LEU A 233 -7.94 -25.31 -30.76
C LEU A 233 -6.57 -25.99 -30.93
N LEU A 234 -6.52 -27.32 -30.97
CA LEU A 234 -5.27 -28.06 -31.16
C LEU A 234 -4.63 -27.76 -32.53
N LEU A 235 -5.44 -27.65 -33.59
CA LEU A 235 -4.97 -27.27 -34.93
C LEU A 235 -4.39 -25.86 -34.92
N SER A 236 -5.05 -24.88 -34.30
CA SER A 236 -4.56 -23.50 -34.17
C SER A 236 -3.22 -23.46 -33.43
N ILE A 237 -3.07 -24.23 -32.34
CA ILE A 237 -1.81 -24.34 -31.59
C ILE A 237 -0.70 -24.93 -32.48
N LYS A 238 -0.95 -26.01 -33.20
CA LYS A 238 0.01 -26.65 -34.09
C LYS A 238 0.49 -25.67 -35.18
N LEU A 239 -0.41 -24.95 -35.79
CA LEU A 239 -0.09 -23.99 -36.84
C LEU A 239 0.67 -22.76 -36.29
N SER A 240 0.34 -22.33 -35.09
CA SER A 240 1.05 -21.22 -34.43
C SER A 240 2.47 -21.58 -33.98
N GLN A 241 2.75 -22.85 -33.66
CA GLN A 241 4.09 -23.30 -33.26
C GLN A 241 5.04 -23.57 -34.43
N GLN A 242 4.55 -23.71 -35.65
CA GLN A 242 5.37 -23.91 -36.84
C GLN A 242 6.05 -22.64 -37.35
N GLY A 243 5.67 -21.49 -36.85
CA GLY A 243 6.32 -20.22 -37.15
C GLY A 243 7.38 -19.86 -36.12
N ALA A 244 8.48 -19.26 -36.55
CA ALA A 244 9.48 -18.69 -35.65
C ALA A 244 8.78 -17.82 -34.59
N LEU A 245 9.13 -18.02 -33.32
CA LEU A 245 8.61 -17.26 -32.19
C LEU A 245 8.76 -15.76 -32.45
N ASN A 246 7.72 -15.15 -32.93
CA ASN A 246 7.71 -13.70 -33.12
C ASN A 246 7.54 -13.08 -31.73
N PRO A 247 8.50 -12.30 -31.22
CA PRO A 247 8.50 -11.81 -29.84
C PRO A 247 7.27 -10.94 -29.48
N PHE A 248 6.46 -10.54 -30.47
CA PHE A 248 5.36 -9.62 -30.27
C PHE A 248 4.16 -10.21 -29.51
N ALA A 249 3.67 -11.41 -29.85
CA ALA A 249 2.52 -11.97 -29.14
C ALA A 249 2.89 -12.51 -27.76
N ALA A 250 4.06 -13.15 -27.63
CA ALA A 250 4.61 -13.54 -26.34
C ALA A 250 4.87 -12.34 -25.42
N HIS A 251 5.07 -11.14 -25.98
CA HIS A 251 5.30 -9.91 -25.22
C HIS A 251 4.04 -9.16 -24.83
N PHE A 252 2.89 -9.33 -25.55
CA PHE A 252 1.63 -8.75 -25.11
C PHE A 252 1.00 -9.56 -23.97
N THR A 253 1.16 -10.87 -23.97
CA THR A 253 0.74 -11.72 -22.84
C THR A 253 1.84 -11.88 -21.79
N GLY A 254 3.08 -11.49 -22.11
CA GLY A 254 4.24 -11.64 -21.22
C GLY A 254 4.61 -13.09 -20.91
N GLN A 255 3.98 -14.07 -21.56
CA GLN A 255 4.08 -15.47 -21.15
C GLN A 255 4.05 -16.41 -22.37
N THR A 256 5.06 -17.27 -22.42
CA THR A 256 4.97 -18.49 -23.21
C THR A 256 3.98 -19.41 -22.50
N ILE A 257 2.82 -19.67 -23.12
CA ILE A 257 1.86 -20.66 -22.63
C ILE A 257 2.57 -22.00 -22.62
N LYS A 258 2.67 -22.61 -21.44
CA LYS A 258 3.36 -23.88 -21.26
C LYS A 258 2.48 -25.01 -21.78
N VAL A 259 3.06 -26.11 -22.26
CA VAL A 259 2.34 -27.32 -22.66
C VAL A 259 1.39 -27.82 -21.58
N ALA A 260 1.76 -27.65 -20.29
CA ALA A 260 0.94 -28.00 -19.15
C ALA A 260 -0.37 -27.20 -19.09
N ASP A 261 -0.37 -25.94 -19.51
CA ASP A 261 -1.55 -25.06 -19.50
C ASP A 261 -2.57 -25.49 -20.57
N TYR A 262 -2.09 -25.88 -21.75
CA TYR A 262 -2.95 -26.46 -22.78
C TYR A 262 -3.55 -27.78 -22.32
N LYS A 263 -2.76 -28.68 -21.70
CA LYS A 263 -3.29 -29.91 -21.13
C LYS A 263 -4.43 -29.65 -20.15
N GLN A 264 -4.28 -28.63 -19.30
CA GLN A 264 -5.33 -28.25 -18.37
C GLN A 264 -6.57 -27.68 -19.07
N ARG A 265 -6.42 -26.84 -20.11
CA ARG A 265 -7.56 -26.35 -20.92
C ARG A 265 -8.35 -27.51 -21.53
N PHE A 266 -7.67 -28.48 -22.18
CA PHE A 266 -8.31 -29.67 -22.72
C PHE A 266 -9.04 -30.50 -21.67
N THR A 267 -8.41 -30.72 -20.50
CA THR A 267 -9.07 -31.44 -19.40
C THR A 267 -10.38 -30.76 -19.01
N PHE A 268 -10.40 -29.43 -18.93
CA PHE A 268 -11.59 -28.68 -18.54
C PHE A 268 -12.64 -28.57 -19.65
N ILE A 269 -12.28 -28.60 -20.93
CA ILE A 269 -13.24 -28.66 -22.05
C ILE A 269 -14.10 -29.93 -21.95
N PHE A 270 -13.48 -31.06 -21.62
CA PHE A 270 -14.18 -32.35 -21.51
C PHE A 270 -14.78 -32.65 -20.13
N SER A 271 -14.30 -31.96 -19.08
CA SER A 271 -14.87 -32.11 -17.76
C SER A 271 -16.07 -31.18 -17.57
N HIS A 272 -17.22 -31.73 -17.17
CA HIS A 272 -18.39 -30.96 -16.79
C HIS A 272 -18.24 -30.33 -15.39
N ALA A 273 -17.00 -30.04 -14.95
CA ALA A 273 -16.72 -29.49 -13.63
C ALA A 273 -17.34 -28.08 -13.50
N PRO A 274 -18.28 -27.87 -12.58
CA PRO A 274 -18.89 -26.57 -12.39
C PRO A 274 -17.84 -25.57 -11.91
N VAL A 275 -18.00 -24.30 -12.30
CA VAL A 275 -17.22 -23.20 -11.70
C VAL A 275 -17.60 -23.11 -10.21
N GLN A 276 -16.71 -23.51 -9.32
CA GLN A 276 -17.00 -23.49 -7.89
C GLN A 276 -16.80 -22.09 -7.31
N ILE A 277 -17.78 -21.21 -7.54
CA ILE A 277 -17.80 -19.85 -6.99
C ILE A 277 -17.70 -19.89 -5.44
N LYS A 278 -18.32 -20.89 -4.79
CA LYS A 278 -18.34 -21.01 -3.32
C LYS A 278 -16.94 -21.17 -2.70
N LYS A 279 -16.07 -22.03 -3.25
CA LYS A 279 -14.70 -22.21 -2.72
C LYS A 279 -13.83 -20.99 -2.99
N SER A 280 -14.01 -20.37 -4.13
CA SER A 280 -13.32 -19.14 -4.48
C SER A 280 -13.73 -17.98 -3.56
N LEU A 281 -15.01 -17.87 -3.20
CA LEU A 281 -15.52 -16.89 -2.24
C LEU A 281 -14.93 -17.12 -0.84
N TYR A 282 -14.78 -18.39 -0.44
CA TYR A 282 -14.16 -18.77 0.83
C TYR A 282 -12.70 -18.35 0.89
N VAL A 283 -11.92 -18.59 -0.16
CA VAL A 283 -10.52 -18.13 -0.25
C VAL A 283 -10.42 -16.61 -0.18
N PHE A 284 -11.37 -15.92 -0.83
CA PHE A 284 -11.44 -14.47 -0.80
C PHE A 284 -11.75 -13.94 0.61
N SER A 285 -12.72 -14.53 1.30
CA SER A 285 -13.06 -14.15 2.68
C SER A 285 -11.93 -14.47 3.66
N CYS A 286 -11.23 -15.59 3.50
CA CYS A 286 -10.03 -15.90 4.29
C CYS A 286 -8.90 -14.89 4.03
N ALA A 287 -8.68 -14.48 2.78
CA ALA A 287 -7.69 -13.47 2.43
C ALA A 287 -8.02 -12.12 3.06
N LEU A 288 -9.28 -11.69 2.99
CA LEU A 288 -9.75 -10.47 3.63
C LEU A 288 -9.55 -10.54 5.15
N LEU A 289 -9.90 -11.67 5.77
CA LEU A 289 -9.70 -11.88 7.20
C LEU A 289 -8.22 -11.79 7.59
N ILE A 290 -7.32 -12.41 6.82
CA ILE A 290 -5.87 -12.33 7.06
C ILE A 290 -5.37 -10.88 6.97
N VAL A 291 -5.84 -10.11 5.99
CA VAL A 291 -5.50 -8.68 5.85
C VAL A 291 -5.98 -7.87 7.06
N VAL A 292 -7.22 -8.12 7.51
CA VAL A 292 -7.79 -7.45 8.69
C VAL A 292 -7.01 -7.81 9.96
N LEU A 293 -6.68 -9.09 10.15
CA LEU A 293 -5.89 -9.56 11.31
C LEU A 293 -4.45 -9.00 11.28
N ALA A 294 -3.80 -8.98 10.12
CA ALA A 294 -2.47 -8.38 9.97
C ALA A 294 -2.49 -6.89 10.30
N LYS A 295 -3.52 -6.17 9.85
CA LYS A 295 -3.70 -4.75 10.15
C LYS A 295 -3.97 -4.52 11.64
N GLY A 296 -4.79 -5.35 12.27
CA GLY A 296 -5.04 -5.34 13.72
C GLY A 296 -3.79 -5.60 14.54
N ALA A 297 -2.98 -6.60 14.16
CA ALA A 297 -1.72 -6.90 14.83
C ALA A 297 -0.70 -5.76 14.71
N ILE A 298 -0.58 -5.15 13.52
CA ILE A 298 0.26 -3.98 13.29
C ILE A 298 -0.23 -2.82 14.18
N SER A 299 -1.53 -2.57 14.24
CA SER A 299 -2.13 -1.53 15.09
C SER A 299 -1.83 -1.77 16.58
N GLN A 300 -1.91 -3.00 17.07
CA GLN A 300 -1.62 -3.33 18.48
C GLN A 300 -0.15 -3.13 18.85
N VAL A 301 0.79 -3.48 17.95
CA VAL A 301 2.23 -3.22 18.19
C VAL A 301 2.50 -1.72 18.37
N TYR A 302 1.79 -0.87 17.65
CA TYR A 302 1.92 0.58 17.80
C TYR A 302 1.09 1.15 18.94
N ALA A 303 -0.06 0.58 19.28
CA ALA A 303 -0.89 1.00 20.43
C ALA A 303 -0.19 0.72 21.77
N GLY A 304 0.60 -0.35 21.88
CA GLY A 304 1.41 -0.64 23.05
C GLY A 304 2.52 0.39 23.34
N GLN A 305 2.92 1.17 22.32
CA GLN A 305 3.88 2.27 22.44
C GLN A 305 3.20 3.62 22.74
N ASP A 306 1.88 3.68 22.80
CA ASP A 306 1.11 4.92 22.96
C ASP A 306 0.57 5.14 24.38
N LYS A 307 1.00 4.30 25.34
CA LYS A 307 0.71 4.52 26.78
C LYS A 307 1.59 5.61 27.35
N TRP A 308 1.02 6.38 28.28
CA TRP A 308 1.77 7.33 29.07
C TRP A 308 2.69 6.61 30.06
N GLN A 309 3.88 7.11 30.27
CA GLN A 309 4.80 6.63 31.30
C GLN A 309 5.38 7.81 32.08
N TYR A 310 5.84 7.54 33.29
CA TYR A 310 6.51 8.54 34.08
C TYR A 310 7.80 9.00 33.38
N PRO A 311 8.04 10.34 33.36
CA PRO A 311 9.23 10.91 32.72
C PRO A 311 10.51 10.69 33.50
N VAL A 312 10.44 10.16 34.72
CA VAL A 312 11.55 9.80 35.60
C VAL A 312 11.35 8.42 36.19
N ALA A 313 12.47 7.77 36.59
CA ALA A 313 12.42 6.43 37.15
C ALA A 313 11.96 6.43 38.61
N ASN A 314 12.36 7.41 39.40
CA ASN A 314 11.95 7.56 40.78
C ASN A 314 10.75 8.51 40.86
N ILE A 315 9.62 8.00 41.40
CA ILE A 315 8.34 8.74 41.46
C ILE A 315 8.18 9.32 42.85
N ASP A 316 8.82 10.48 43.12
CA ASP A 316 8.60 11.27 44.31
C ASP A 316 7.96 12.63 43.94
N ILE A 317 6.72 12.85 44.41
CA ILE A 317 5.89 13.98 44.01
C ILE A 317 5.85 15.00 45.14
N SER A 318 6.53 16.14 44.97
CA SER A 318 6.55 17.23 45.93
C SER A 318 5.33 18.19 45.80
N SER A 319 4.71 18.25 44.63
CA SER A 319 3.56 19.14 44.40
C SER A 319 2.60 18.53 43.37
N HIS A 320 1.33 18.48 43.68
CA HIS A 320 0.28 17.92 42.84
C HIS A 320 -0.37 18.98 41.96
N TYR A 321 -1.08 18.51 40.89
CA TYR A 321 -1.91 19.35 40.06
C TYR A 321 -3.00 20.04 40.88
N GLY A 322 -3.26 21.32 40.59
CA GLY A 322 -4.25 22.13 41.32
C GLY A 322 -3.79 22.70 42.66
N HIS A 323 -2.61 22.30 43.19
CA HIS A 323 -2.11 22.76 44.47
C HIS A 323 -1.81 24.27 44.44
N VAL A 324 -2.36 25.03 45.39
CA VAL A 324 -2.24 26.49 45.48
C VAL A 324 -1.22 26.88 46.54
N THR A 325 -0.27 27.75 46.19
CA THR A 325 0.76 28.24 47.10
C THR A 325 1.02 29.74 46.91
N SER A 326 1.49 30.41 47.94
CA SER A 326 1.91 31.83 47.88
C SER A 326 3.06 32.04 46.88
N PHE A 327 3.97 31.06 46.77
CA PHE A 327 5.06 31.06 45.80
C PHE A 327 4.57 31.19 44.35
N ARG A 328 3.41 30.55 43.99
CA ARG A 328 2.73 30.66 42.71
C ARG A 328 1.76 31.84 42.63
N LYS A 329 1.86 32.82 43.53
CA LYS A 329 0.94 33.96 43.62
C LYS A 329 -0.53 33.52 43.74
N ASN A 330 -0.80 32.48 44.54
CA ASN A 330 -2.11 31.85 44.75
C ASN A 330 -2.78 31.35 43.48
N ARG A 331 -1.98 30.96 42.45
CA ARG A 331 -2.50 30.28 41.26
C ARG A 331 -2.38 28.77 41.43
N PRO A 332 -3.36 27.99 40.91
CA PRO A 332 -3.29 26.54 40.95
C PRO A 332 -2.12 26.02 40.12
N HIS A 333 -1.49 24.94 40.59
CA HIS A 333 -0.43 24.24 39.91
C HIS A 333 -0.97 23.57 38.64
N ARG A 334 -0.32 23.78 37.49
CA ARG A 334 -0.79 23.26 36.18
C ARG A 334 -0.28 21.87 35.83
N GLY A 335 0.58 21.31 36.70
CA GLY A 335 1.19 20.00 36.48
C GLY A 335 1.52 19.34 37.80
N ILE A 336 2.55 18.49 37.79
CA ILE A 336 3.13 17.87 38.98
C ILE A 336 4.63 18.22 39.05
N ASP A 337 5.16 18.30 40.28
CA ASP A 337 6.59 18.47 40.51
C ASP A 337 7.17 17.16 41.02
N LEU A 338 8.09 16.55 40.24
CA LEU A 338 8.78 15.29 40.50
C LEU A 338 10.20 15.61 41.02
N VAL A 339 10.57 15.10 42.20
CA VAL A 339 11.84 15.39 42.86
C VAL A 339 12.80 14.24 42.68
N ASP A 340 14.05 14.56 42.33
CA ASP A 340 15.17 13.63 42.33
C ASP A 340 16.50 14.45 42.30
N ALA A 341 17.61 13.75 42.27
CA ALA A 341 18.93 14.38 42.22
C ALA A 341 19.10 15.20 40.91
N LYS A 342 19.86 16.30 41.01
CA LYS A 342 20.26 17.06 39.82
C LYS A 342 21.02 16.15 38.84
N GLY A 343 20.67 16.21 37.55
CA GLY A 343 21.26 15.38 36.54
C GLY A 343 20.53 14.05 36.30
N THR A 344 19.46 13.75 37.08
CA THR A 344 18.59 12.57 36.81
C THR A 344 18.06 12.60 35.38
N SER A 345 18.11 11.47 34.70
CA SER A 345 17.63 11.31 33.32
C SER A 345 16.14 11.53 33.22
N ILE A 346 15.75 12.39 32.29
CA ILE A 346 14.34 12.65 31.94
C ILE A 346 14.05 12.01 30.58
N VAL A 347 12.98 11.23 30.52
CA VAL A 347 12.57 10.54 29.30
C VAL A 347 11.22 11.08 28.80
N ALA A 348 10.97 10.94 27.50
CA ALA A 348 9.69 11.32 26.90
C ALA A 348 8.57 10.44 27.46
N ALA A 349 7.55 11.05 28.04
CA ALA A 349 6.41 10.33 28.65
C ALA A 349 5.55 9.61 27.60
N LYS A 350 5.61 10.03 26.33
CA LYS A 350 4.89 9.42 25.20
C LYS A 350 5.60 9.77 23.90
N THR A 351 5.40 8.95 22.88
CA THR A 351 5.94 9.20 21.52
C THR A 351 5.37 10.49 20.94
N GLY A 352 6.22 11.37 20.38
CA GLY A 352 5.79 12.64 19.80
C GLY A 352 6.90 13.41 19.10
N LYS A 353 6.54 14.62 18.66
CA LYS A 353 7.46 15.56 18.02
C LYS A 353 7.82 16.70 18.97
N VAL A 354 9.09 16.96 19.15
CA VAL A 354 9.59 18.09 19.96
C VAL A 354 9.22 19.40 19.26
N ILE A 355 8.45 20.25 19.92
CA ILE A 355 8.03 21.55 19.39
C ILE A 355 8.77 22.72 20.04
N ILE A 356 9.27 22.55 21.27
CA ILE A 356 10.13 23.50 21.97
C ILE A 356 11.27 22.71 22.63
N ALA A 357 12.50 23.23 22.54
CA ALA A 357 13.69 22.67 23.18
C ALA A 357 14.70 23.79 23.41
N ASP A 358 14.39 24.74 24.31
CA ASP A 358 15.24 25.89 24.62
C ASP A 358 14.93 26.48 26.00
N ASN A 359 15.55 27.62 26.30
CA ASN A 359 15.34 28.40 27.54
C ASN A 359 14.79 29.82 27.29
N LYS A 360 14.27 30.09 26.06
CA LYS A 360 13.89 31.45 25.62
C LYS A 360 12.42 31.55 25.21
N THR A 361 11.86 30.48 24.63
CA THR A 361 10.51 30.49 24.07
C THR A 361 9.44 30.54 25.14
N MET A 362 9.70 29.91 26.30
CA MET A 362 8.79 29.91 27.44
C MET A 362 9.07 31.08 28.38
N ALA A 363 8.12 31.36 29.29
CA ALA A 363 8.36 32.34 30.35
C ALA A 363 9.62 31.97 31.16
N ALA A 364 10.44 32.96 31.51
CA ALA A 364 11.73 32.75 32.21
C ALA A 364 11.58 31.91 33.50
N ALA A 365 10.42 31.84 34.08
CA ALA A 365 10.12 31.02 35.25
C ALA A 365 10.28 29.53 35.00
N PHE A 366 10.05 29.03 33.78
CA PHE A 366 10.19 27.61 33.44
C PHE A 366 11.66 27.16 33.21
N GLY A 367 12.58 28.12 32.98
CA GLY A 367 13.97 27.79 32.68
C GLY A 367 14.12 27.02 31.35
N LYS A 368 15.08 26.08 31.31
CA LYS A 368 15.24 25.19 30.16
C LYS A 368 14.04 24.23 30.06
N THR A 369 13.41 24.24 28.91
CA THR A 369 12.10 23.60 28.72
C THR A 369 12.06 22.77 27.43
N ILE A 370 11.42 21.62 27.50
CA ILE A 370 11.04 20.81 26.34
C ILE A 370 9.53 20.73 26.31
N VAL A 371 8.93 20.91 25.11
CA VAL A 371 7.52 20.61 24.86
C VAL A 371 7.43 19.63 23.71
N ILE A 372 6.66 18.54 23.92
CA ILE A 372 6.46 17.49 22.95
C ILE A 372 4.99 17.49 22.55
N GLN A 373 4.72 17.57 21.25
CA GLN A 373 3.40 17.35 20.64
C GLN A 373 3.20 15.87 20.39
N HIS A 374 2.13 15.32 20.91
CA HIS A 374 1.71 13.94 20.70
C HIS A 374 0.50 13.85 19.77
N SER A 375 0.04 12.62 19.50
CA SER A 375 -1.19 12.36 18.74
C SER A 375 -2.43 12.91 19.48
N ASN A 376 -3.52 13.11 18.70
CA ASN A 376 -4.84 13.46 19.23
C ASN A 376 -4.88 14.70 20.13
N GLY A 377 -4.13 15.77 19.78
CA GLY A 377 -4.16 17.05 20.50
C GLY A 377 -3.50 17.06 21.88
N TRP A 378 -2.72 16.02 22.23
CA TRP A 378 -1.98 15.95 23.47
C TRP A 378 -0.62 16.66 23.38
N GLN A 379 -0.22 17.27 24.50
CA GLN A 379 1.09 17.89 24.66
C GLN A 379 1.65 17.53 26.05
N SER A 380 2.97 17.39 26.14
CA SER A 380 3.69 17.29 27.42
C SER A 380 4.77 18.36 27.51
N LEU A 381 4.91 18.94 28.69
CA LEU A 381 5.90 19.96 29.01
C LEU A 381 6.82 19.47 30.13
N TYR A 382 8.13 19.68 29.94
CA TYR A 382 9.20 19.33 30.86
C TYR A 382 10.00 20.59 31.13
N ALA A 383 9.98 21.08 32.36
CA ALA A 383 10.66 22.35 32.74
C ALA A 383 11.67 22.16 33.86
N HIS A 384 12.42 23.23 34.13
CA HIS A 384 13.50 23.32 35.11
C HIS A 384 14.70 22.42 34.80
N LEU A 385 14.91 22.08 33.51
CA LEU A 385 15.97 21.17 33.09
C LEU A 385 17.37 21.74 33.34
N ASP A 386 18.34 20.87 33.61
CA ASP A 386 19.75 21.18 33.61
C ASP A 386 20.35 21.07 32.20
N GLU A 387 19.95 20.00 31.46
CA GLU A 387 20.40 19.70 30.10
C GLU A 387 19.21 19.35 29.19
N ILE A 388 19.29 19.84 27.95
CA ILE A 388 18.37 19.49 26.88
C ILE A 388 19.15 18.61 25.90
N SER A 389 18.72 17.35 25.71
CA SER A 389 19.37 16.35 24.85
C SER A 389 18.73 16.18 23.49
N VAL A 390 17.69 16.95 23.18
CA VAL A 390 16.91 16.88 21.93
C VAL A 390 16.82 18.27 21.27
N THR A 391 16.44 18.27 19.98
CA THR A 391 16.29 19.51 19.21
C THR A 391 14.86 19.71 18.75
N GLN A 392 14.46 20.95 18.54
CA GLN A 392 13.16 21.28 17.97
C GLN A 392 12.95 20.60 16.61
N GLY A 393 11.79 20.00 16.39
CA GLY A 393 11.46 19.25 15.18
C GLY A 393 11.81 17.76 15.24
N GLN A 394 12.60 17.32 16.21
CA GLN A 394 12.96 15.91 16.40
C GLN A 394 11.76 15.06 16.81
N TRP A 395 11.66 13.83 16.27
CA TRP A 395 10.73 12.82 16.76
C TRP A 395 11.40 12.00 17.86
N VAL A 396 10.70 11.82 18.98
CA VAL A 396 11.13 11.01 20.11
C VAL A 396 10.12 9.90 20.40
N LYS A 397 10.64 8.75 20.83
CA LYS A 397 9.80 7.63 21.28
C LYS A 397 9.50 7.75 22.76
N SER A 398 8.39 7.14 23.21
CA SER A 398 8.14 6.93 24.64
C SER A 398 9.34 6.24 25.29
N GLY A 399 9.86 6.78 26.41
CA GLY A 399 11.05 6.29 27.09
C GLY A 399 12.39 6.76 26.52
N GLU A 400 12.42 7.52 25.45
CA GLU A 400 13.66 8.10 24.90
C GLU A 400 14.17 9.21 25.78
N LEU A 401 15.50 9.23 26.04
CA LEU A 401 16.15 10.29 26.84
C LEU A 401 16.00 11.63 26.11
N ILE A 402 15.44 12.62 26.81
CA ILE A 402 15.22 13.97 26.27
C ILE A 402 16.01 15.06 27.00
N GLY A 403 16.43 14.83 28.23
CA GLY A 403 17.17 15.81 29.01
C GLY A 403 17.53 15.32 30.41
N LYS A 404 18.01 16.22 31.24
CA LYS A 404 18.34 15.95 32.62
C LYS A 404 17.65 16.94 33.56
N MET A 405 17.25 16.43 34.74
CA MET A 405 16.62 17.21 35.81
C MET A 405 17.56 18.29 36.34
N GLY A 406 17.01 19.46 36.62
CA GLY A 406 17.79 20.57 37.09
C GLY A 406 17.05 21.51 38.04
N ASP A 407 17.52 22.74 38.05
CA ASP A 407 17.06 23.82 38.90
C ASP A 407 17.01 25.16 38.14
N SER A 408 16.90 25.10 36.80
CA SER A 408 16.83 26.29 35.96
C SER A 408 15.50 27.02 36.10
N GLY A 409 15.51 28.34 35.95
CA GLY A 409 14.31 29.17 36.07
C GLY A 409 13.96 29.55 37.51
N LYS A 410 12.65 29.69 37.83
CA LYS A 410 12.19 30.09 39.16
C LYS A 410 11.78 28.84 39.97
N VAL A 411 12.69 28.32 40.79
CA VAL A 411 12.51 27.10 41.58
C VAL A 411 12.94 27.30 43.04
N THR A 412 12.48 26.44 43.94
CA THR A 412 12.91 26.38 45.36
C THR A 412 13.90 25.24 45.59
N GLY A 413 14.11 24.37 44.64
CA GLY A 413 15.03 23.23 44.70
C GLY A 413 14.97 22.43 43.39
N THR A 414 15.84 21.41 43.26
CA THR A 414 15.90 20.56 42.09
C THR A 414 14.65 19.73 41.95
N HIS A 415 13.95 19.84 40.82
CA HIS A 415 12.77 19.04 40.47
C HIS A 415 12.49 19.14 38.98
N LEU A 416 11.70 18.18 38.46
CA LEU A 416 11.06 18.26 37.15
C LEU A 416 9.64 18.78 37.32
N HIS A 417 9.33 19.93 36.73
CA HIS A 417 7.95 20.36 36.56
C HIS A 417 7.40 19.73 35.28
N PHE A 418 6.35 18.90 35.43
CA PHE A 418 5.76 18.14 34.35
C PHE A 418 4.26 18.48 34.17
N GLU A 419 3.90 18.96 32.97
CA GLU A 419 2.52 19.23 32.62
C GLU A 419 2.05 18.34 31.48
N LEU A 420 0.77 17.95 31.51
CA LEU A 420 0.02 17.42 30.38
C LEU A 420 -1.06 18.40 29.98
N ALA A 421 -1.26 18.52 28.67
CA ALA A 421 -2.38 19.27 28.10
C ALA A 421 -3.09 18.48 27.03
N LYS A 422 -4.40 18.64 26.97
CA LYS A 422 -5.29 18.07 25.95
C LYS A 422 -6.08 19.19 25.31
N ASP A 423 -5.99 19.30 23.97
CA ASP A 423 -6.71 20.29 23.17
C ASP A 423 -6.59 21.72 23.73
N GLY A 424 -5.40 22.06 24.24
CA GLY A 424 -5.12 23.37 24.76
C GLY A 424 -5.51 23.59 26.22
N GLN A 425 -5.88 22.58 27.00
CA GLN A 425 -6.19 22.69 28.43
C GLN A 425 -5.27 21.78 29.24
N THR A 426 -4.69 22.30 30.34
CA THR A 426 -3.88 21.48 31.25
C THR A 426 -4.78 20.53 32.02
N VAL A 427 -4.32 19.30 32.19
CA VAL A 427 -5.02 18.22 32.90
C VAL A 427 -4.10 17.64 34.00
N ASP A 428 -4.68 16.96 34.98
CA ASP A 428 -3.90 16.28 36.00
C ASP A 428 -3.09 15.11 35.37
N PRO A 429 -1.74 15.16 35.37
CA PRO A 429 -0.93 14.13 34.77
C PRO A 429 -1.12 12.74 35.40
N LEU A 430 -1.44 12.68 36.71
CA LEU A 430 -1.54 11.42 37.44
C LEU A 430 -2.68 10.54 36.99
N ILE A 431 -3.75 11.13 36.43
CA ILE A 431 -4.87 10.38 35.85
C ILE A 431 -4.39 9.48 34.72
N TYR A 432 -3.46 9.97 33.90
CA TYR A 432 -2.99 9.28 32.68
C TYR A 432 -1.72 8.44 32.92
N LEU A 433 -0.84 8.88 33.85
CA LEU A 433 0.40 8.17 34.19
C LEU A 433 0.11 6.88 34.99
N ASN A 434 -0.99 6.81 35.73
CA ASN A 434 -1.39 5.67 36.55
C ASN A 434 -2.33 4.68 35.83
N GLU A 435 -2.75 4.96 34.60
CA GLU A 435 -3.53 4.00 33.82
C GLU A 435 -2.65 2.78 33.43
N LYS A 436 -2.86 1.66 34.12
CA LYS A 436 -2.17 0.37 33.91
C LYS A 436 -2.66 -0.32 32.63
#